data_d1e0d88a88dbf23252e11bdf57a4cd51
#
_entry.id   d1e0d88a88dbf23252e11bdf57a4cd51
#
_cell.length_a   1.000
_cell.length_b   1.000
_cell.length_c   1.000
_cell.angle_alpha   90.00
_cell.angle_beta   90.00
_cell.angle_gamma   90.00
#
_symmetry.space_group_name_H-M   'P 1'
#
loop_
_entity.id
_entity.type
_entity.pdbx_description
1 polymer ?
#
loop_
_entity_poly.entity_id
_entity_poly.type
_entity_poly.pdbx_seq_one_letter_code
_entity_poly.pdbx_strand_id
1 'polypeptide(L)'
;MPGISTSIPSNRRERQSLERRERLFRAALDLFARKGFAETTVEDITNAADLGKGTFFNYFPSKEHILLAFAEMQLGKLRAAADEARAKNEPTRVFLRSLGARMTQEPIRNPSIIRILLQAFLSNTPVRESMMDLQARVIAIHTEIIRLGQQRGEIRDDLPAEVLANVFRQTVFGTLLIWSLYGDATLLSRIEDAFEVLWTGLAPRKASSPDSVAG
;
A
#
# COMPACT_ATOMS: atom_id res chain seq x y z
N MET A 1 11.08 -16.48 -4.57
CA MET A 1 11.67 -15.51 -3.65
C MET A 1 11.04 -15.71 -2.28
N PRO A 2 11.80 -15.90 -1.18
CA PRO A 2 11.20 -16.14 0.13
C PRO A 2 10.56 -14.84 0.64
N GLY A 3 9.24 -14.93 0.94
CA GLY A 3 8.47 -13.89 1.57
C GLY A 3 9.07 -13.48 2.93
N ILE A 4 8.84 -12.23 3.33
CA ILE A 4 9.22 -11.73 4.66
C ILE A 4 8.39 -12.52 5.69
N SER A 5 8.97 -13.62 6.16
CA SER A 5 8.42 -14.37 7.29
C SER A 5 8.56 -13.49 8.53
N THR A 6 7.45 -13.13 9.14
CA THR A 6 7.38 -12.48 10.46
C THR A 6 7.69 -13.46 11.61
N SER A 7 8.52 -14.48 11.36
CA SER A 7 8.99 -15.35 12.43
C SER A 7 9.95 -14.58 13.35
N ILE A 8 9.70 -14.63 14.64
CA ILE A 8 10.62 -14.11 15.67
C ILE A 8 11.99 -14.75 15.41
N PRO A 9 13.06 -13.96 15.21
CA PRO A 9 14.38 -14.49 14.86
C PRO A 9 14.86 -15.43 15.96
N SER A 10 15.18 -16.67 15.56
CA SER A 10 15.50 -17.75 16.48
C SER A 10 16.92 -17.64 17.06
N ASN A 11 17.81 -16.84 16.42
CA ASN A 11 19.17 -16.69 16.86
C ASN A 11 19.73 -15.25 16.69
N ARG A 12 20.87 -14.98 17.37
CA ARG A 12 21.54 -13.68 17.37
C ARG A 12 21.96 -13.22 15.96
N ARG A 13 22.34 -14.15 15.07
CA ARG A 13 22.77 -13.84 13.71
C ARG A 13 21.60 -13.33 12.86
N GLU A 14 20.44 -13.95 12.98
CA GLU A 14 19.22 -13.53 12.27
C GLU A 14 18.76 -12.15 12.72
N ARG A 15 18.79 -11.88 14.03
CA ARG A 15 18.48 -10.54 14.56
C ARG A 15 19.40 -9.48 14.00
N GLN A 16 20.72 -9.71 14.04
CA GLN A 16 21.70 -8.77 13.49
C GLN A 16 21.55 -8.58 11.96
N SER A 17 21.18 -9.64 11.25
CA SER A 17 20.92 -9.56 9.82
C SER A 17 19.70 -8.68 9.53
N LEU A 18 18.60 -8.86 10.26
CA LEU A 18 17.39 -8.04 10.13
C LEU A 18 17.66 -6.57 10.51
N GLU A 19 18.40 -6.33 11.59
CA GLU A 19 18.79 -4.98 12.01
C GLU A 19 19.61 -4.25 10.93
N ARG A 20 20.60 -4.92 10.32
CA ARG A 20 21.40 -4.34 9.22
C ARG A 20 20.54 -4.02 7.99
N ARG A 21 19.67 -4.95 7.60
CA ARG A 21 18.73 -4.75 6.49
C ARG A 21 17.82 -3.57 6.75
N GLU A 22 17.29 -3.46 7.97
CA GLU A 22 16.41 -2.36 8.37
C GLU A 22 17.15 -1.01 8.40
N ARG A 23 18.40 -0.96 8.87
CA ARG A 23 19.24 0.25 8.84
C ARG A 23 19.43 0.75 7.41
N LEU A 24 19.81 -0.14 6.47
CA LEU A 24 19.94 0.20 5.04
C LEU A 24 18.62 0.70 4.46
N PHE A 25 17.52 0.03 4.77
CA PHE A 25 16.19 0.38 4.28
C PHE A 25 15.76 1.77 4.75
N ARG A 26 15.89 2.06 6.05
CA ARG A 26 15.54 3.38 6.62
C ARG A 26 16.44 4.49 6.08
N ALA A 27 17.76 4.26 6.04
CA ALA A 27 18.71 5.22 5.49
C ALA A 27 18.39 5.58 4.03
N ALA A 28 18.03 4.58 3.23
CA ALA A 28 17.67 4.79 1.83
C ALA A 28 16.38 5.61 1.69
N LEU A 29 15.30 5.26 2.41
CA LEU A 29 14.04 6.00 2.34
C LEU A 29 14.21 7.47 2.77
N ASP A 30 15.03 7.70 3.79
CA ASP A 30 15.34 9.04 4.28
C ASP A 30 16.17 9.86 3.27
N LEU A 31 17.16 9.24 2.63
CA LEU A 31 17.91 9.86 1.54
C LEU A 31 17.06 10.12 0.29
N PHE A 32 16.19 9.19 -0.08
CA PHE A 32 15.26 9.39 -1.19
C PHE A 32 14.33 10.59 -0.94
N ALA A 33 13.90 10.78 0.30
CA ALA A 33 13.07 11.91 0.68
C ALA A 33 13.82 13.25 0.60
N ARG A 34 15.06 13.30 1.08
CA ARG A 34 15.86 14.54 1.18
C ARG A 34 16.61 14.90 -0.08
N LYS A 35 17.24 13.92 -0.72
CA LYS A 35 18.15 14.12 -1.87
C LYS A 35 17.48 13.78 -3.20
N GLY A 36 16.39 13.03 -3.18
CA GLY A 36 15.74 12.45 -4.34
C GLY A 36 16.31 11.06 -4.67
N PHE A 37 15.47 10.25 -5.36
CA PHE A 37 15.84 8.88 -5.72
C PHE A 37 16.99 8.83 -6.73
N ALA A 38 16.94 9.66 -7.78
CA ALA A 38 17.94 9.66 -8.83
C ALA A 38 19.35 9.98 -8.29
N GLU A 39 19.43 11.00 -7.46
CA GLU A 39 20.69 11.53 -6.90
C GLU A 39 21.25 10.69 -5.74
N THR A 40 20.47 9.74 -5.21
CA THR A 40 20.93 8.88 -4.11
C THR A 40 21.71 7.70 -4.66
N THR A 41 22.93 7.52 -4.20
CA THR A 41 23.79 6.38 -4.56
C THR A 41 23.75 5.28 -3.50
N VAL A 42 24.18 4.06 -3.87
CA VAL A 42 24.39 2.97 -2.89
C VAL A 42 25.42 3.37 -1.84
N GLU A 43 26.41 4.16 -2.22
CA GLU A 43 27.44 4.66 -1.30
C GLU A 43 26.84 5.62 -0.26
N ASP A 44 25.98 6.55 -0.67
CA ASP A 44 25.27 7.43 0.25
C ASP A 44 24.49 6.59 1.29
N ILE A 45 23.77 5.56 0.82
CA ILE A 45 22.95 4.69 1.66
C ILE A 45 23.81 3.92 2.66
N THR A 46 24.92 3.34 2.21
CA THR A 46 25.80 2.56 3.07
C THR A 46 26.52 3.41 4.09
N ASN A 47 26.95 4.63 3.70
CA ASN A 47 27.55 5.60 4.62
C ASN A 47 26.54 6.04 5.69
N ALA A 48 25.30 6.39 5.30
CA ALA A 48 24.25 6.78 6.24
C ALA A 48 23.84 5.64 7.18
N ALA A 49 23.93 4.40 6.72
CA ALA A 49 23.63 3.22 7.52
C ALA A 49 24.85 2.71 8.35
N ASP A 50 26.03 3.31 8.20
CA ASP A 50 27.29 2.83 8.77
C ASP A 50 27.54 1.34 8.47
N LEU A 51 27.46 0.99 7.17
CA LEU A 51 27.64 -0.37 6.64
C LEU A 51 28.44 -0.33 5.34
N GLY A 52 29.12 -1.43 5.02
CA GLY A 52 29.88 -1.53 3.76
C GLY A 52 29.00 -1.85 2.54
N LYS A 53 29.46 -1.47 1.32
CA LYS A 53 28.79 -1.77 0.06
C LYS A 53 28.48 -3.27 -0.13
N GLY A 54 29.40 -4.16 0.27
CA GLY A 54 29.17 -5.61 0.23
C GLY A 54 27.97 -6.04 1.08
N THR A 55 27.78 -5.39 2.24
CA THR A 55 26.60 -5.64 3.08
C THR A 55 25.31 -5.21 2.41
N PHE A 56 25.32 -4.09 1.69
CA PHE A 56 24.14 -3.65 0.91
C PHE A 56 23.72 -4.71 -0.11
N PHE A 57 24.65 -5.16 -0.95
CA PHE A 57 24.34 -6.13 -2.02
C PHE A 57 23.96 -7.52 -1.52
N ASN A 58 24.28 -7.86 -0.26
CA ASN A 58 23.76 -9.07 0.38
C ASN A 58 22.24 -9.00 0.65
N TYR A 59 21.67 -7.79 0.76
CA TYR A 59 20.24 -7.58 1.07
C TYR A 59 19.42 -7.04 -0.09
N PHE A 60 20.02 -6.18 -0.89
CA PHE A 60 19.35 -5.49 -2.00
C PHE A 60 20.22 -5.53 -3.24
N PRO A 61 19.76 -6.20 -4.32
CA PRO A 61 20.51 -6.24 -5.60
C PRO A 61 20.77 -4.85 -6.19
N SER A 62 19.92 -3.87 -5.92
CA SER A 62 20.08 -2.47 -6.30
C SER A 62 19.23 -1.55 -5.42
N LYS A 63 19.37 -0.23 -5.58
CA LYS A 63 18.56 0.74 -4.81
C LYS A 63 17.07 0.67 -5.14
N GLU A 64 16.72 0.25 -6.36
CA GLU A 64 15.34 0.01 -6.79
C GLU A 64 14.66 -1.11 -5.98
N HIS A 65 15.42 -2.11 -5.58
CA HIS A 65 14.90 -3.21 -4.75
C HIS A 65 14.49 -2.76 -3.34
N ILE A 66 14.95 -1.59 -2.88
CA ILE A 66 14.46 -0.98 -1.65
C ILE A 66 13.00 -0.51 -1.84
N LEU A 67 12.66 0.03 -3.01
CA LEU A 67 11.29 0.43 -3.34
C LEU A 67 10.36 -0.79 -3.40
N LEU A 68 10.83 -1.90 -3.96
CA LEU A 68 10.09 -3.17 -3.96
C LEU A 68 9.90 -3.68 -2.53
N ALA A 69 10.93 -3.62 -1.69
CA ALA A 69 10.83 -4.00 -0.28
C ALA A 69 9.85 -3.10 0.49
N PHE A 70 9.79 -1.81 0.17
CA PHE A 70 8.78 -0.90 0.72
C PHE A 70 7.37 -1.33 0.32
N ALA A 71 7.15 -1.60 -0.96
CA ALA A 71 5.84 -2.01 -1.47
C ALA A 71 5.41 -3.38 -0.89
N GLU A 72 6.32 -4.34 -0.75
CA GLU A 72 6.08 -5.62 -0.07
C GLU A 72 5.72 -5.45 1.41
N MET A 73 6.38 -4.53 2.10
CA MET A 73 6.04 -4.20 3.49
C MET A 73 4.61 -3.64 3.60
N GLN A 74 4.21 -2.77 2.68
CA GLN A 74 2.84 -2.23 2.66
C GLN A 74 1.80 -3.31 2.35
N LEU A 75 2.10 -4.22 1.43
CA LEU A 75 1.24 -5.39 1.17
C LEU A 75 1.10 -6.28 2.41
N GLY A 76 2.19 -6.53 3.14
CA GLY A 76 2.15 -7.27 4.40
C GLY A 76 1.25 -6.63 5.45
N LYS A 77 1.34 -5.29 5.60
CA LYS A 77 0.44 -4.52 6.49
C LYS A 77 -1.03 -4.61 6.06
N LEU A 78 -1.31 -4.53 4.75
CA LEU A 78 -2.66 -4.68 4.21
C LEU A 78 -3.23 -6.07 4.53
N ARG A 79 -2.45 -7.13 4.28
CA ARG A 79 -2.87 -8.51 4.56
C ARG A 79 -3.15 -8.72 6.05
N ALA A 80 -2.24 -8.31 6.93
CA ALA A 80 -2.42 -8.42 8.38
C ALA A 80 -3.67 -7.67 8.85
N ALA A 81 -3.93 -6.47 8.33
CA ALA A 81 -5.13 -5.70 8.65
C ALA A 81 -6.42 -6.41 8.17
N ALA A 82 -6.40 -7.02 6.98
CA ALA A 82 -7.53 -7.76 6.45
C ALA A 82 -7.82 -9.04 7.28
N ASP A 83 -6.78 -9.77 7.67
CA ASP A 83 -6.90 -10.96 8.52
C ASP A 83 -7.45 -10.60 9.91
N GLU A 84 -6.97 -9.50 10.50
CA GLU A 84 -7.46 -8.97 11.77
C GLU A 84 -8.95 -8.57 11.71
N ALA A 85 -9.33 -7.81 10.66
CA ALA A 85 -10.71 -7.38 10.47
C ALA A 85 -11.66 -8.58 10.28
N ARG A 86 -11.21 -9.61 9.54
CA ARG A 86 -11.95 -10.86 9.39
C ARG A 86 -12.14 -11.59 10.73
N ALA A 87 -11.06 -11.72 11.52
CA ALA A 87 -11.11 -12.39 12.82
C ALA A 87 -12.04 -11.68 13.80
N LYS A 88 -12.12 -10.34 13.74
CA LYS A 88 -12.99 -9.51 14.57
C LYS A 88 -14.41 -9.36 14.02
N ASN A 89 -14.70 -9.93 12.84
CA ASN A 89 -15.96 -9.71 12.12
C ASN A 89 -16.29 -8.21 11.95
N GLU A 90 -15.26 -7.40 11.67
CA GLU A 90 -15.39 -5.94 11.53
C GLU A 90 -16.30 -5.60 10.34
N PRO A 91 -17.25 -4.63 10.48
CA PRO A 91 -18.06 -4.17 9.36
C PRO A 91 -17.19 -3.65 8.21
N THR A 92 -17.53 -4.02 6.97
CA THR A 92 -16.70 -3.73 5.79
C THR A 92 -16.48 -2.21 5.61
N ARG A 93 -17.49 -1.38 5.89
CA ARG A 93 -17.35 0.09 5.85
C ARG A 93 -16.27 0.59 6.81
N VAL A 94 -16.29 0.11 8.05
CA VAL A 94 -15.34 0.51 9.09
C VAL A 94 -13.92 0.11 8.69
N PHE A 95 -13.76 -1.12 8.21
CA PHE A 95 -12.47 -1.62 7.75
C PHE A 95 -11.92 -0.82 6.57
N LEU A 96 -12.70 -0.64 5.49
CA LEU A 96 -12.25 0.09 4.29
C LEU A 96 -11.89 1.56 4.61
N ARG A 97 -12.67 2.22 5.49
CA ARG A 97 -12.35 3.58 5.97
C ARG A 97 -11.03 3.60 6.73
N SER A 98 -10.83 2.67 7.67
CA SER A 98 -9.60 2.56 8.46
C SER A 98 -8.39 2.25 7.58
N LEU A 99 -8.57 1.45 6.54
CA LEU A 99 -7.52 1.10 5.58
C LEU A 99 -7.03 2.33 4.82
N GLY A 100 -7.93 3.19 4.35
CA GLY A 100 -7.59 4.46 3.72
C GLY A 100 -6.68 5.31 4.63
N ALA A 101 -7.07 5.49 5.88
CA ALA A 101 -6.28 6.23 6.86
C ALA A 101 -4.91 5.58 7.15
N ARG A 102 -4.84 4.23 7.25
CA ARG A 102 -3.57 3.50 7.45
C ARG A 102 -2.60 3.67 6.28
N MET A 103 -3.11 3.73 5.05
CA MET A 103 -2.30 3.92 3.84
C MET A 103 -1.67 5.31 3.73
N THR A 104 -2.14 6.30 4.49
CA THR A 104 -1.59 7.66 4.49
C THR A 104 -0.38 7.85 5.41
N GLN A 105 -0.12 6.93 6.34
CA GLN A 105 0.90 7.11 7.38
C GLN A 105 2.32 7.30 6.81
N GLU A 106 2.74 6.46 5.88
CA GLU A 106 4.06 6.58 5.28
C GLU A 106 4.14 7.74 4.26
N PRO A 107 3.15 7.97 3.38
CA PRO A 107 3.12 9.16 2.53
C PRO A 107 3.19 10.48 3.31
N ILE A 108 2.53 10.60 4.46
CA ILE A 108 2.63 11.80 5.30
C ILE A 108 4.05 12.02 5.81
N ARG A 109 4.75 10.95 6.20
CA ARG A 109 6.15 11.01 6.66
C ARG A 109 7.13 11.29 5.52
N ASN A 110 6.84 10.76 4.34
CA ASN A 110 7.67 10.90 3.14
C ASN A 110 6.79 11.19 1.92
N PRO A 111 6.41 12.48 1.70
CA PRO A 111 5.52 12.86 0.59
C PRO A 111 6.04 12.48 -0.80
N SER A 112 7.35 12.37 -0.97
CA SER A 112 7.95 12.03 -2.27
C SER A 112 7.86 10.54 -2.61
N ILE A 113 7.57 9.64 -1.64
CA ILE A 113 7.63 8.19 -1.86
C ILE A 113 6.68 7.72 -2.98
N ILE A 114 5.49 8.31 -3.09
CA ILE A 114 4.52 7.95 -4.15
C ILE A 114 5.05 8.31 -5.53
N ARG A 115 5.65 9.50 -5.69
CA ARG A 115 6.25 9.94 -6.95
C ARG A 115 7.46 9.09 -7.33
N ILE A 116 8.29 8.73 -6.34
CA ILE A 116 9.47 7.87 -6.54
C ILE A 116 9.05 6.48 -7.01
N LEU A 117 8.04 5.89 -6.37
CA LEU A 117 7.48 4.59 -6.78
C LEU A 117 6.91 4.64 -8.20
N LEU A 118 6.17 5.70 -8.53
CA LEU A 118 5.63 5.89 -9.89
C LEU A 118 6.75 6.06 -10.91
N GLN A 119 7.75 6.89 -10.63
CA GLN A 119 8.90 7.09 -11.51
C GLN A 119 9.66 5.77 -11.75
N ALA A 120 9.95 5.00 -10.70
CA ALA A 120 10.61 3.70 -10.82
C ALA A 120 9.77 2.71 -11.64
N PHE A 121 8.46 2.69 -11.44
CA PHE A 121 7.53 1.87 -12.23
C PHE A 121 7.56 2.22 -13.72
N LEU A 122 7.62 3.50 -14.06
CA LEU A 122 7.61 3.96 -15.45
C LEU A 122 8.96 3.80 -16.16
N SER A 123 10.08 3.97 -15.43
CA SER A 123 11.43 4.05 -16.02
C SER A 123 12.27 2.78 -15.93
N ASN A 124 11.85 1.75 -15.16
CA ASN A 124 12.64 0.56 -14.89
C ASN A 124 11.83 -0.71 -15.13
N THR A 125 12.15 -1.46 -16.21
CA THR A 125 11.38 -2.66 -16.60
C THR A 125 11.36 -3.76 -15.53
N PRO A 126 12.48 -4.19 -14.93
CA PRO A 126 12.48 -5.17 -13.85
C PRO A 126 11.65 -4.76 -12.63
N VAL A 127 11.71 -3.46 -12.25
CA VAL A 127 10.89 -2.92 -11.16
C VAL A 127 9.41 -2.98 -11.54
N ARG A 128 9.08 -2.59 -12.77
CA ARG A 128 7.70 -2.62 -13.27
C ARG A 128 7.10 -4.02 -13.22
N GLU A 129 7.80 -5.05 -13.69
CA GLU A 129 7.34 -6.44 -13.66
C GLU A 129 7.08 -6.91 -12.22
N SER A 130 8.01 -6.67 -11.30
CA SER A 130 7.85 -7.00 -9.88
C SER A 130 6.69 -6.23 -9.24
N MET A 131 6.52 -4.96 -9.60
CA MET A 131 5.41 -4.13 -9.10
C MET A 131 4.06 -4.57 -9.67
N MET A 132 3.99 -5.08 -10.90
CA MET A 132 2.76 -5.62 -11.48
C MET A 132 2.29 -6.87 -10.73
N ASP A 133 3.20 -7.80 -10.41
CA ASP A 133 2.88 -8.96 -9.57
C ASP A 133 2.35 -8.54 -8.20
N LEU A 134 3.04 -7.59 -7.57
CA LEU A 134 2.63 -7.05 -6.28
C LEU A 134 1.25 -6.37 -6.34
N GLN A 135 0.97 -5.61 -7.40
CA GLN A 135 -0.33 -4.99 -7.62
C GLN A 135 -1.44 -6.05 -7.80
N ALA A 136 -1.17 -7.17 -8.50
CA ALA A 136 -2.13 -8.25 -8.62
C ALA A 136 -2.49 -8.85 -7.25
N ARG A 137 -1.50 -9.01 -6.36
CA ARG A 137 -1.71 -9.49 -4.98
C ARG A 137 -2.50 -8.48 -4.13
N VAL A 138 -2.24 -7.19 -4.29
CA VAL A 138 -3.03 -6.12 -3.64
C VAL A 138 -4.49 -6.16 -4.09
N ILE A 139 -4.73 -6.28 -5.41
CA ILE A 139 -6.09 -6.37 -5.98
C ILE A 139 -6.80 -7.59 -5.41
N ALA A 140 -6.15 -8.75 -5.34
CA ALA A 140 -6.75 -9.98 -4.81
C ALA A 140 -7.24 -9.81 -3.37
N ILE A 141 -6.47 -9.14 -2.50
CA ILE A 141 -6.88 -8.87 -1.11
C ILE A 141 -8.10 -7.92 -1.08
N HIS A 142 -8.08 -6.83 -1.85
CA HIS A 142 -9.22 -5.92 -1.91
C HIS A 142 -10.48 -6.61 -2.43
N THR A 143 -10.35 -7.44 -3.48
CA THR A 143 -11.46 -8.23 -4.03
C THR A 143 -12.06 -9.17 -2.98
N GLU A 144 -11.22 -9.83 -2.19
CA GLU A 144 -11.67 -10.71 -1.11
C GLU A 144 -12.47 -9.96 -0.04
N ILE A 145 -12.01 -8.76 0.35
CA ILE A 145 -12.69 -7.88 1.30
C ILE A 145 -14.06 -7.45 0.76
N ILE A 146 -14.12 -6.99 -0.48
CA ILE A 146 -15.36 -6.56 -1.14
C ILE A 146 -16.34 -7.73 -1.27
N ARG A 147 -15.86 -8.91 -1.69
CA ARG A 147 -16.71 -10.11 -1.80
C ARG A 147 -17.31 -10.52 -0.47
N LEU A 148 -16.53 -10.45 0.62
CA LEU A 148 -17.04 -10.70 1.96
C LEU A 148 -18.13 -9.67 2.35
N GLY A 149 -17.94 -8.39 2.02
CA GLY A 149 -18.95 -7.36 2.22
C GLY A 149 -20.23 -7.60 1.42
N GLN A 150 -20.13 -8.09 0.18
CA GLN A 150 -21.28 -8.50 -0.63
C GLN A 150 -22.02 -9.67 0.01
N GLN A 151 -21.32 -10.71 0.47
CA GLN A 151 -21.91 -11.86 1.16
C GLN A 151 -22.64 -11.48 2.44
N ARG A 152 -22.20 -10.41 3.12
CA ARG A 152 -22.86 -9.88 4.32
C ARG A 152 -23.99 -8.89 4.03
N GLY A 153 -24.23 -8.55 2.75
CA GLY A 153 -25.18 -7.51 2.37
C GLY A 153 -24.74 -6.09 2.74
N GLU A 154 -23.48 -5.88 3.04
CA GLU A 154 -22.91 -4.58 3.41
C GLU A 154 -22.46 -3.78 2.18
N ILE A 155 -22.23 -4.44 1.06
CA ILE A 155 -21.82 -3.87 -0.23
C ILE A 155 -22.78 -4.37 -1.31
N ARG A 156 -23.03 -3.51 -2.33
CA ARG A 156 -23.83 -3.85 -3.50
C ARG A 156 -23.28 -5.08 -4.22
N ASP A 157 -24.14 -5.94 -4.72
CA ASP A 157 -23.80 -7.22 -5.37
C ASP A 157 -24.18 -7.27 -6.87
N ASP A 158 -24.74 -6.17 -7.40
CA ASP A 158 -25.08 -6.01 -8.82
C ASP A 158 -23.86 -5.74 -9.72
N LEU A 159 -22.66 -5.58 -9.13
CA LEU A 159 -21.39 -5.47 -9.82
C LEU A 159 -20.39 -6.49 -9.27
N PRO A 160 -19.49 -7.02 -10.12
CA PRO A 160 -18.43 -7.93 -9.66
C PRO A 160 -17.53 -7.30 -8.58
N ALA A 161 -17.15 -8.09 -7.59
CA ALA A 161 -16.26 -7.65 -6.50
C ALA A 161 -14.94 -7.07 -7.02
N GLU A 162 -14.43 -7.63 -8.12
CA GLU A 162 -13.19 -7.19 -8.79
C GLU A 162 -13.30 -5.75 -9.31
N VAL A 163 -14.47 -5.38 -9.87
CA VAL A 163 -14.72 -4.02 -10.37
C VAL A 163 -14.72 -3.02 -9.23
N LEU A 164 -15.47 -3.34 -8.15
CA LEU A 164 -15.58 -2.47 -6.98
C LEU A 164 -14.25 -2.32 -6.26
N ALA A 165 -13.48 -3.42 -6.13
CA ALA A 165 -12.14 -3.41 -5.54
C ALA A 165 -11.15 -2.55 -6.34
N ASN A 166 -11.20 -2.63 -7.68
CA ASN A 166 -10.37 -1.79 -8.54
C ASN A 166 -10.72 -0.31 -8.41
N VAL A 167 -12.00 0.04 -8.39
CA VAL A 167 -12.44 1.43 -8.20
C VAL A 167 -11.98 1.97 -6.84
N PHE A 168 -12.16 1.19 -5.76
CA PHE A 168 -11.66 1.58 -4.43
C PHE A 168 -10.16 1.86 -4.45
N ARG A 169 -9.36 0.92 -4.96
CA ARG A 169 -7.91 1.04 -5.04
C ARG A 169 -7.48 2.24 -5.89
N GLN A 170 -8.10 2.44 -7.06
CA GLN A 170 -7.79 3.56 -7.95
C GLN A 170 -8.10 4.90 -7.30
N THR A 171 -9.21 5.00 -6.55
CA THR A 171 -9.60 6.21 -5.81
C THR A 171 -8.55 6.55 -4.75
N VAL A 172 -8.17 5.58 -3.92
CA VAL A 172 -7.15 5.79 -2.87
C VAL A 172 -5.80 6.15 -3.48
N PHE A 173 -5.33 5.39 -4.48
CA PHE A 173 -4.04 5.65 -5.13
C PHE A 173 -4.02 6.98 -5.87
N GLY A 174 -5.10 7.31 -6.61
CA GLY A 174 -5.24 8.59 -7.30
C GLY A 174 -5.20 9.77 -6.32
N THR A 175 -5.89 9.67 -5.19
CA THR A 175 -5.86 10.68 -4.14
C THR A 175 -4.45 10.88 -3.57
N LEU A 176 -3.74 9.78 -3.27
CA LEU A 176 -2.34 9.82 -2.82
C LEU A 176 -1.42 10.46 -3.87
N LEU A 177 -1.57 10.08 -5.14
CA LEU A 177 -0.76 10.62 -6.23
C LEU A 177 -0.98 12.12 -6.40
N ILE A 178 -2.23 12.55 -6.52
CA ILE A 178 -2.57 13.97 -6.70
C ILE A 178 -2.08 14.80 -5.50
N TRP A 179 -2.32 14.33 -4.28
CA TRP A 179 -1.80 15.00 -3.09
C TRP A 179 -0.27 15.12 -3.11
N SER A 180 0.45 14.06 -3.54
CA SER A 180 1.92 14.06 -3.57
C SER A 180 2.52 15.09 -4.53
N LEU A 181 1.73 15.58 -5.50
CA LEU A 181 2.15 16.62 -6.44
C LEU A 181 2.07 18.02 -5.82
N TYR A 182 1.12 18.25 -4.93
CA TYR A 182 0.87 19.57 -4.34
C TYR A 182 1.50 19.73 -2.94
N GLY A 183 1.68 18.62 -2.19
CA GLY A 183 2.42 18.61 -0.91
C GLY A 183 1.73 19.34 0.25
N ASP A 184 0.41 19.47 0.22
CA ASP A 184 -0.36 20.10 1.29
C ASP A 184 -0.62 19.15 2.49
N ALA A 185 -1.00 19.70 3.64
CA ALA A 185 -1.22 18.94 4.88
C ALA A 185 -2.59 18.19 4.93
N THR A 186 -3.33 18.15 3.82
CA THR A 186 -4.74 17.71 3.79
C THR A 186 -4.96 16.27 3.36
N LEU A 187 -3.93 15.41 3.33
CA LEU A 187 -4.07 14.04 2.81
C LEU A 187 -5.17 13.24 3.53
N LEU A 188 -5.23 13.30 4.86
CA LEU A 188 -6.22 12.54 5.62
C LEU A 188 -7.65 12.96 5.28
N SER A 189 -7.93 14.26 5.21
CA SER A 189 -9.26 14.74 4.83
C SER A 189 -9.62 14.37 3.39
N ARG A 190 -8.67 14.47 2.44
CA ARG A 190 -8.89 14.07 1.05
C ARG A 190 -9.24 12.59 0.91
N ILE A 191 -8.56 11.72 1.66
CA ILE A 191 -8.85 10.27 1.67
C ILE A 191 -10.23 10.03 2.29
N GLU A 192 -10.58 10.74 3.35
CA GLU A 192 -11.88 10.61 4.01
C GLU A 192 -13.02 11.08 3.11
N ASP A 193 -12.90 12.25 2.50
CA ASP A 193 -13.87 12.77 1.54
C ASP A 193 -14.04 11.82 0.34
N ALA A 194 -12.93 11.35 -0.24
CA ALA A 194 -12.95 10.39 -1.33
C ALA A 194 -13.63 9.07 -0.93
N PHE A 195 -13.39 8.60 0.30
CA PHE A 195 -14.04 7.40 0.82
C PHE A 195 -15.54 7.60 0.99
N GLU A 196 -15.99 8.71 1.58
CA GLU A 196 -17.44 8.96 1.80
C GLU A 196 -18.19 9.05 0.46
N VAL A 197 -17.62 9.72 -0.55
CA VAL A 197 -18.20 9.77 -1.90
C VAL A 197 -18.22 8.37 -2.52
N LEU A 198 -17.12 7.63 -2.45
CA LEU A 198 -17.03 6.28 -3.00
C LEU A 198 -18.00 5.33 -2.29
N TRP A 199 -18.15 5.45 -0.97
CA TRP A 199 -19.03 4.59 -0.18
C TRP A 199 -20.48 4.68 -0.64
N THR A 200 -20.98 5.85 -1.07
CA THR A 200 -22.33 5.99 -1.63
C THR A 200 -22.55 5.12 -2.86
N GLY A 201 -21.48 4.86 -3.63
CA GLY A 201 -21.48 3.96 -4.78
C GLY A 201 -21.27 2.48 -4.43
N LEU A 202 -20.68 2.18 -3.27
CA LEU A 202 -20.42 0.82 -2.80
C LEU A 202 -21.56 0.25 -1.94
N ALA A 203 -22.30 1.12 -1.24
CA ALA A 203 -23.38 0.70 -0.36
C ALA A 203 -24.46 -0.09 -1.09
N PRO A 204 -25.22 -0.98 -0.39
CA PRO A 204 -26.33 -1.68 -0.97
C PRO A 204 -27.35 -0.72 -1.59
N ARG A 205 -27.83 -1.03 -2.78
CA ARG A 205 -28.94 -0.27 -3.37
C ARG A 205 -30.23 -0.64 -2.64
N LYS A 206 -30.96 0.35 -2.15
CA LYS A 206 -32.33 0.13 -1.71
C LYS A 206 -33.11 -0.41 -2.91
N ALA A 207 -33.77 -1.56 -2.77
CA ALA A 207 -34.69 -2.04 -3.77
C ALA A 207 -35.67 -0.90 -4.05
N SER A 208 -35.72 -0.42 -5.27
CA SER A 208 -36.75 0.50 -5.71
C SER A 208 -38.10 -0.23 -5.51
N SER A 209 -38.92 0.26 -4.60
CA SER A 209 -40.30 -0.24 -4.43
C SER A 209 -41.00 -0.11 -5.78
N PRO A 210 -41.67 -1.16 -6.29
CA PRO A 210 -42.35 -1.10 -7.58
C PRO A 210 -43.64 -0.27 -7.56
N ASP A 211 -43.93 0.48 -6.52
CA ASP A 211 -45.19 1.22 -6.34
C ASP A 211 -45.01 2.74 -6.57
N SER A 212 -44.84 3.18 -7.80
CA SER A 212 -45.16 4.57 -8.17
C SER A 212 -45.41 4.77 -9.67
N VAL A 213 -46.06 3.77 -10.34
CA VAL A 213 -46.63 3.97 -11.66
C VAL A 213 -48.05 3.42 -11.63
N ALA A 214 -48.92 4.08 -10.91
CA ALA A 214 -50.37 4.00 -11.08
C ALA A 214 -50.98 5.27 -10.48
N GLY A 215 -51.18 6.28 -11.32
CA GLY A 215 -51.86 7.51 -10.99
C GLY A 215 -51.92 8.41 -12.20
#